data_d2c063276fd677000b3ff0f1686a7698
#
_entry.id   d2c063276fd677000b3ff0f1686a7698
#
_cell.length_a   1.000
_cell.length_b   1.000
_cell.length_c   1.000
_cell.angle_alpha   90.00
_cell.angle_beta   90.00
_cell.angle_gamma   90.00
#
_symmetry.space_group_name_H-M   'P 1'
#
loop_
_entity.id
_entity.type
_entity.pdbx_description
1 polymer ?
#
loop_
_entity_poly.entity_id
_entity_poly.type
_entity_poly.pdbx_seq_one_letter_code
_entity_poly.pdbx_strand_id
1 'polypeptide(L)'
;MAGAVPETITRWHRIALERRADDLAGILAEDCVFESPVVHTPQKGRAIVEAYLRGALHVLNTEHFRYGAEWYGETSAVLEFYSEVDGITINGVDIISWNAAGLITHFKVMVRPLKAINTLHAKMGEYLVRVGAVKVKA
;
A
#
# COMPACT_ATOMS: atom_id res chain seq x y z
N MET A 1 19.55 -15.41 -9.07
CA MET A 1 19.06 -15.81 -7.76
C MET A 1 18.53 -14.59 -7.01
N ALA A 2 17.34 -14.66 -6.52
CA ALA A 2 16.82 -13.59 -5.70
C ALA A 2 17.64 -13.51 -4.42
N GLY A 3 18.05 -12.32 -4.02
CA GLY A 3 18.71 -12.10 -2.74
C GLY A 3 17.76 -12.41 -1.58
N ALA A 4 18.29 -12.41 -0.37
CA ALA A 4 17.46 -12.57 0.81
C ALA A 4 16.46 -11.41 0.88
N VAL A 5 15.25 -11.70 1.36
CA VAL A 5 14.22 -10.70 1.53
C VAL A 5 14.67 -9.70 2.60
N PRO A 6 14.72 -8.39 2.30
CA PRO A 6 15.08 -7.39 3.32
C PRO A 6 14.12 -7.46 4.51
N GLU A 7 14.63 -7.20 5.71
CA GLU A 7 13.82 -7.28 6.94
C GLU A 7 12.58 -6.40 6.89
N THR A 8 12.70 -5.18 6.37
CA THR A 8 11.55 -4.27 6.23
C THR A 8 10.46 -4.90 5.36
N ILE A 9 10.84 -5.58 4.28
CA ILE A 9 9.89 -6.25 3.39
C ILE A 9 9.30 -7.48 4.06
N THR A 10 10.07 -8.24 4.82
CA THR A 10 9.53 -9.36 5.61
C THR A 10 8.45 -8.88 6.58
N ARG A 11 8.70 -7.75 7.26
CA ARG A 11 7.72 -7.14 8.17
C ARG A 11 6.48 -6.67 7.40
N TRP A 12 6.69 -6.04 6.24
CA TRP A 12 5.59 -5.60 5.39
C TRP A 12 4.75 -6.78 4.90
N HIS A 13 5.38 -7.86 4.44
CA HIS A 13 4.65 -9.08 4.04
C HIS A 13 3.74 -9.58 5.15
N ARG A 14 4.22 -9.58 6.38
CA ARG A 14 3.43 -10.04 7.52
C ARG A 14 2.20 -9.16 7.73
N ILE A 15 2.39 -7.84 7.65
CA ILE A 15 1.28 -6.90 7.78
C ILE A 15 0.24 -7.11 6.68
N ALA A 16 0.69 -7.20 5.43
CA ALA A 16 -0.20 -7.31 4.28
C ALA A 16 -0.87 -8.69 4.21
N LEU A 17 -0.12 -9.77 4.36
CA LEU A 17 -0.64 -11.11 4.15
C LEU A 17 -1.38 -11.67 5.36
N GLU A 18 -1.02 -11.25 6.57
CA GLU A 18 -1.69 -11.68 7.81
C GLU A 18 -2.73 -10.67 8.29
N ARG A 19 -3.00 -9.63 7.49
CA ARG A 19 -4.00 -8.59 7.78
C ARG A 19 -3.77 -7.89 9.12
N ARG A 20 -2.51 -7.51 9.37
CA ARG A 20 -2.09 -6.91 10.64
C ARG A 20 -1.96 -5.39 10.50
N ALA A 21 -3.02 -4.72 10.05
CA ALA A 21 -3.02 -3.27 9.85
C ALA A 21 -2.64 -2.48 11.11
N ASP A 22 -2.91 -3.02 12.28
CA ASP A 22 -2.55 -2.36 13.54
C ASP A 22 -1.04 -2.27 13.76
N ASP A 23 -0.24 -3.03 13.00
CA ASP A 23 1.22 -2.97 13.07
C ASP A 23 1.82 -1.91 12.14
N LEU A 24 1.00 -1.22 11.34
CA LEU A 24 1.49 -0.23 10.36
C LEU A 24 2.29 0.90 11.00
N ALA A 25 1.80 1.45 12.12
CA ALA A 25 2.47 2.57 12.76
C ALA A 25 3.92 2.23 13.15
N GLY A 26 4.18 0.97 13.50
CA GLY A 26 5.52 0.52 13.90
C GLY A 26 6.51 0.35 12.76
N ILE A 27 6.06 0.34 11.50
CA ILE A 27 6.93 0.19 10.33
C ILE A 27 7.10 1.48 9.54
N LEU A 28 6.32 2.52 9.85
CA LEU A 28 6.33 3.78 9.11
C LEU A 28 7.22 4.81 9.80
N ALA A 29 8.08 5.49 9.03
CA ALA A 29 8.83 6.64 9.54
C ALA A 29 7.86 7.80 9.78
N GLU A 30 8.22 8.69 10.70
CA GLU A 30 7.38 9.83 11.05
C GLU A 30 7.14 10.76 9.86
N ASP A 31 8.13 10.91 8.99
CA ASP A 31 8.10 11.77 7.80
C ASP A 31 7.81 11.00 6.51
N CYS A 32 7.23 9.81 6.59
CA CYS A 32 6.96 8.99 5.43
C CYS A 32 5.98 9.66 4.46
N VAL A 33 6.05 9.22 3.20
CA VAL A 33 5.21 9.76 2.10
C VAL A 33 4.53 8.59 1.40
N PHE A 34 3.25 8.74 1.10
CA PHE A 34 2.48 7.79 0.30
C PHE A 34 2.02 8.46 -1.00
N GLU A 35 2.22 7.75 -2.11
CA GLU A 35 1.72 8.17 -3.42
C GLU A 35 0.72 7.13 -3.92
N SER A 36 -0.53 7.58 -4.05
CA SER A 36 -1.66 6.76 -4.46
C SER A 36 -1.66 6.56 -5.98
N PRO A 37 -2.20 5.44 -6.49
CA PRO A 37 -2.36 5.28 -7.94
C PRO A 37 -3.47 6.16 -8.52
N VAL A 38 -4.28 6.81 -7.68
CA VAL A 38 -5.48 7.54 -8.09
C VAL A 38 -5.32 9.04 -7.92
N VAL A 39 -4.59 9.48 -6.91
CA VAL A 39 -4.41 10.90 -6.57
C VAL A 39 -2.96 11.28 -6.77
N HIS A 40 -2.70 12.30 -7.59
CA HIS A 40 -1.33 12.70 -7.90
C HIS A 40 -0.61 13.34 -6.69
N THR A 41 -1.33 14.06 -5.84
CA THR A 41 -0.76 14.76 -4.69
C THR A 41 -0.25 13.77 -3.65
N PRO A 42 1.05 13.80 -3.29
CA PRO A 42 1.58 12.91 -2.25
C PRO A 42 0.95 13.20 -0.89
N GLN A 43 0.74 12.14 -0.11
CA GLN A 43 0.27 12.24 1.27
C GLN A 43 1.47 12.16 2.20
N LYS A 44 1.66 13.15 3.06
CA LYS A 44 2.88 13.28 3.87
C LYS A 44 2.57 13.18 5.36
N GLY A 45 3.36 12.37 6.05
CA GLY A 45 3.27 12.18 7.48
C GLY A 45 2.65 10.85 7.86
N ARG A 46 3.14 10.25 8.95
CA ARG A 46 2.77 8.90 9.36
C ARG A 46 1.26 8.72 9.55
N ALA A 47 0.58 9.66 10.16
CA ALA A 47 -0.85 9.51 10.46
C ALA A 47 -1.69 9.35 9.19
N ILE A 48 -1.47 10.22 8.20
CA ILE A 48 -2.24 10.14 6.95
C ILE A 48 -1.81 8.95 6.09
N VAL A 49 -0.51 8.64 6.08
CA VAL A 49 0.01 7.47 5.35
C VAL A 49 -0.58 6.19 5.93
N GLU A 50 -0.63 6.08 7.26
CA GLU A 50 -1.25 4.92 7.92
C GLU A 50 -2.71 4.78 7.50
N ALA A 51 -3.48 5.86 7.46
CA ALA A 51 -4.88 5.82 7.05
C ALA A 51 -5.04 5.31 5.62
N TYR A 52 -4.21 5.79 4.68
CA TYR A 52 -4.25 5.34 3.29
C TYR A 52 -3.84 3.88 3.14
N LEU A 53 -2.80 3.44 3.85
CA LEU A 53 -2.37 2.03 3.79
C LEU A 53 -3.39 1.09 4.43
N ARG A 54 -4.03 1.50 5.54
CA ARG A 54 -5.14 0.72 6.11
C ARG A 54 -6.27 0.57 5.09
N GLY A 55 -6.60 1.65 4.39
CA GLY A 55 -7.62 1.61 3.34
C GLY A 55 -7.23 0.68 2.21
N ALA A 56 -5.99 0.77 1.73
CA ALA A 56 -5.50 -0.09 0.67
C ALA A 56 -5.56 -1.57 1.07
N LEU A 57 -5.15 -1.89 2.29
CA LEU A 57 -5.23 -3.26 2.80
C LEU A 57 -6.70 -3.71 2.92
N HIS A 58 -7.57 -2.82 3.38
CA HIS A 58 -8.99 -3.15 3.52
C HIS A 58 -9.63 -3.44 2.15
N VAL A 59 -9.32 -2.64 1.14
CA VAL A 59 -9.93 -2.75 -0.19
C VAL A 59 -9.31 -3.88 -1.00
N LEU A 60 -7.98 -4.00 -0.99
CA LEU A 60 -7.25 -4.94 -1.86
C LEU A 60 -7.12 -6.33 -1.27
N ASN A 61 -7.09 -6.45 0.06
CA ASN A 61 -6.79 -7.72 0.71
C ASN A 61 -8.01 -8.64 0.78
N THR A 62 -8.56 -8.95 -0.40
CA THR A 62 -9.60 -9.96 -0.55
C THR A 62 -8.95 -11.34 -0.53
N GLU A 63 -9.77 -12.40 -0.62
CA GLU A 63 -9.26 -13.77 -0.73
C GLU A 63 -8.40 -13.99 -1.98
N HIS A 64 -8.48 -13.08 -2.96
CA HIS A 64 -7.74 -13.17 -4.22
C HIS A 64 -6.40 -12.43 -4.18
N PHE A 65 -6.08 -11.74 -3.08
CA PHE A 65 -4.84 -10.97 -2.99
C PHE A 65 -3.62 -11.89 -2.89
N ARG A 66 -2.59 -11.60 -3.70
CA ARG A 66 -1.31 -12.29 -3.60
C ARG A 66 -0.19 -11.41 -4.14
N TYR A 67 1.00 -11.61 -3.64
CA TYR A 67 2.20 -11.05 -4.25
C TYR A 67 2.74 -12.02 -5.32
N GLY A 68 3.31 -11.46 -6.38
CA GLY A 68 3.97 -12.20 -7.44
C GLY A 68 5.47 -11.97 -7.42
N ALA A 69 6.01 -11.40 -8.50
CA ALA A 69 7.45 -11.11 -8.60
C ALA A 69 7.86 -9.98 -7.67
N GLU A 70 9.06 -10.06 -7.11
CA GLU A 70 9.59 -9.03 -6.24
C GLU A 70 11.04 -8.76 -6.59
N TRP A 71 11.42 -7.49 -6.52
CA TRP A 71 12.77 -7.03 -6.81
C TRP A 71 13.28 -6.23 -5.62
N TYR A 72 14.47 -6.55 -5.14
CA TYR A 72 15.03 -5.95 -3.93
C TYR A 72 16.28 -5.15 -4.24
N GLY A 73 16.30 -3.90 -3.79
CA GLY A 73 17.50 -3.09 -3.73
C GLY A 73 18.02 -3.04 -2.29
N GLU A 74 19.02 -2.21 -2.06
CA GLU A 74 19.66 -2.10 -0.74
C GLU A 74 18.71 -1.44 0.29
N THR A 75 17.98 -0.41 -0.15
CA THR A 75 17.05 0.35 0.71
C THR A 75 15.68 0.54 0.06
N SER A 76 15.35 -0.28 -0.93
CA SER A 76 14.05 -0.20 -1.62
C SER A 76 13.70 -1.53 -2.26
N ALA A 77 12.42 -1.69 -2.59
CA ALA A 77 11.94 -2.90 -3.24
C ALA A 77 10.73 -2.58 -4.10
N VAL A 78 10.49 -3.42 -5.10
CA VAL A 78 9.27 -3.38 -5.92
C VAL A 78 8.59 -4.73 -5.75
N LEU A 79 7.32 -4.70 -5.31
CA LEU A 79 6.55 -5.90 -5.06
C LEU A 79 5.33 -5.88 -6.00
N GLU A 80 5.28 -6.82 -6.93
CA GLU A 80 4.11 -6.96 -7.81
C GLU A 80 3.00 -7.70 -7.06
N PHE A 81 1.77 -7.19 -7.15
CA PHE A 81 0.62 -7.84 -6.52
C PHE A 81 -0.52 -8.04 -7.51
N TYR A 82 -1.37 -8.99 -7.16
CA TYR A 82 -2.60 -9.30 -7.87
C TYR A 82 -3.74 -9.34 -6.88
N SER A 83 -4.91 -8.89 -7.31
CA SER A 83 -6.13 -9.03 -6.51
C SER A 83 -7.35 -9.04 -7.43
N GLU A 84 -8.50 -9.22 -6.84
CA GLU A 84 -9.78 -9.08 -7.52
C GLU A 84 -10.76 -8.45 -6.53
N VAL A 85 -11.43 -7.38 -6.96
CA VAL A 85 -12.39 -6.64 -6.13
C VAL A 85 -13.63 -6.43 -6.97
N ASP A 86 -14.79 -6.87 -6.48
CA ASP A 86 -16.07 -6.77 -7.19
C ASP A 86 -15.99 -7.35 -8.63
N GLY A 87 -15.26 -8.45 -8.78
CA GLY A 87 -15.09 -9.09 -10.09
C GLY A 87 -14.10 -8.40 -11.01
N ILE A 88 -13.46 -7.32 -10.57
CA ILE A 88 -12.46 -6.57 -11.36
C ILE A 88 -11.07 -7.05 -10.99
N THR A 89 -10.34 -7.55 -11.99
CA THR A 89 -8.95 -7.99 -11.79
C THR A 89 -8.03 -6.77 -11.65
N ILE A 90 -7.19 -6.81 -10.63
CA ILE A 90 -6.26 -5.73 -10.30
C ILE A 90 -4.85 -6.27 -10.32
N ASN A 91 -3.96 -5.56 -11.02
CA ASN A 91 -2.53 -5.85 -10.99
C ASN A 91 -1.79 -4.55 -10.71
N GLY A 92 -0.84 -4.59 -9.80
CA GLY A 92 -0.09 -3.40 -9.47
C GLY A 92 1.27 -3.70 -8.89
N VAL A 93 1.97 -2.64 -8.52
CA VAL A 93 3.25 -2.73 -7.82
C VAL A 93 3.26 -1.78 -6.64
N ASP A 94 3.84 -2.26 -5.53
CA ASP A 94 4.21 -1.44 -4.40
C ASP A 94 5.69 -1.11 -4.56
N ILE A 95 6.05 0.18 -4.58
CA ILE A 95 7.43 0.64 -4.61
C ILE A 95 7.73 1.20 -3.23
N ILE A 96 8.55 0.51 -2.46
CA ILE A 96 8.76 0.77 -1.04
C ILE A 96 10.22 1.13 -0.79
N SER A 97 10.45 2.26 -0.09
CA SER A 97 11.79 2.66 0.33
C SER A 97 11.83 2.79 1.86
N TRP A 98 12.98 2.55 2.46
CA TRP A 98 13.13 2.62 3.92
C TRP A 98 14.47 3.25 4.31
N ASN A 99 14.56 3.69 5.56
CA ASN A 99 15.77 4.31 6.11
C ASN A 99 16.66 3.27 6.82
N ALA A 100 17.76 3.73 7.38
CA ALA A 100 18.72 2.86 8.06
C ALA A 100 18.13 2.13 9.27
N ALA A 101 17.07 2.69 9.87
CA ALA A 101 16.36 2.06 10.98
C ALA A 101 15.36 1.00 10.52
N GLY A 102 15.20 0.81 9.21
CA GLY A 102 14.25 -0.14 8.64
C GLY A 102 12.81 0.39 8.59
N LEU A 103 12.61 1.68 8.80
CA LEU A 103 11.28 2.30 8.74
C LEU A 103 10.99 2.79 7.34
N ILE A 104 9.77 2.55 6.86
CA ILE A 104 9.35 2.96 5.51
C ILE A 104 9.28 4.48 5.43
N THR A 105 10.01 5.05 4.47
CA THR A 105 10.04 6.50 4.21
C THR A 105 9.20 6.88 3.01
N HIS A 106 8.98 5.95 2.08
CA HIS A 106 8.22 6.23 0.86
C HIS A 106 7.50 4.96 0.42
N PHE A 107 6.24 5.10 0.09
CA PHE A 107 5.40 4.00 -0.40
C PHE A 107 4.60 4.51 -1.58
N LYS A 108 4.89 4.01 -2.77
CA LYS A 108 4.19 4.39 -3.99
C LYS A 108 3.49 3.18 -4.57
N VAL A 109 2.26 3.34 -5.00
CA VAL A 109 1.47 2.27 -5.61
C VAL A 109 1.10 2.66 -7.04
N MET A 110 1.35 1.76 -7.98
CA MET A 110 0.89 1.88 -9.37
C MET A 110 0.00 0.70 -9.69
N VAL A 111 -1.07 0.93 -10.44
CA VAL A 111 -2.12 -0.06 -10.69
C VAL A 111 -2.55 -0.03 -12.15
N ARG A 112 -2.85 -1.21 -12.69
CA ARG A 112 -3.47 -1.41 -13.98
C ARG A 112 -4.64 -2.39 -13.86
N PRO A 113 -5.60 -2.45 -14.79
CA PRO A 113 -5.91 -1.50 -15.85
C PRO A 113 -6.79 -0.34 -15.36
N LEU A 114 -7.28 0.50 -16.25
CA LEU A 114 -8.12 1.65 -15.88
C LEU A 114 -9.34 1.25 -15.02
N LYS A 115 -9.99 0.14 -15.34
CA LYS A 115 -11.12 -0.37 -14.54
C LYS A 115 -10.73 -0.59 -13.08
N ALA A 116 -9.52 -1.12 -12.85
CA ALA A 116 -9.02 -1.36 -11.50
C ALA A 116 -8.82 -0.03 -10.78
N ILE A 117 -8.26 0.97 -11.45
CA ILE A 117 -8.05 2.30 -10.86
C ILE A 117 -9.41 2.92 -10.47
N ASN A 118 -10.41 2.83 -11.34
CA ASN A 118 -11.74 3.35 -11.05
C ASN A 118 -12.39 2.65 -9.85
N THR A 119 -12.25 1.33 -9.76
CA THR A 119 -12.76 0.55 -8.63
C THR A 119 -12.05 0.95 -7.34
N LEU A 120 -10.73 1.08 -7.36
CA LEU A 120 -9.96 1.52 -6.19
C LEU A 120 -10.34 2.92 -5.76
N HIS A 121 -10.52 3.84 -6.72
CA HIS A 121 -10.92 5.22 -6.41
C HIS A 121 -12.23 5.23 -5.63
N ALA A 122 -13.25 4.52 -6.11
CA ALA A 122 -14.54 4.46 -5.46
C ALA A 122 -14.44 3.84 -4.05
N LYS A 123 -13.79 2.69 -3.95
CA LYS A 123 -13.69 1.94 -2.68
C LYS A 123 -12.84 2.68 -1.66
N MET A 124 -11.71 3.25 -2.07
CA MET A 124 -10.84 4.02 -1.18
C MET A 124 -11.54 5.29 -0.69
N GLY A 125 -12.26 5.97 -1.59
CA GLY A 125 -13.03 7.15 -1.22
C GLY A 125 -14.07 6.84 -0.15
N GLU A 126 -14.83 5.77 -0.34
CA GLU A 126 -15.81 5.32 0.65
C GLU A 126 -15.16 5.02 2.01
N TYR A 127 -14.04 4.29 1.99
CA TYR A 127 -13.33 3.94 3.21
C TYR A 127 -12.81 5.18 3.95
N LEU A 128 -12.12 6.07 3.24
CA LEU A 128 -11.50 7.24 3.84
C LEU A 128 -12.53 8.20 4.43
N VAL A 129 -13.68 8.36 3.78
CA VAL A 129 -14.79 9.15 4.32
C VAL A 129 -15.35 8.49 5.58
N ARG A 130 -15.58 7.18 5.54
CA ARG A 130 -16.17 6.43 6.66
C ARG A 130 -15.30 6.51 7.91
N VAL A 131 -13.97 6.46 7.77
CA VAL A 131 -13.06 6.54 8.92
C VAL A 131 -12.66 7.97 9.29
N GLY A 132 -13.19 8.97 8.58
CA GLY A 132 -12.94 10.38 8.89
C GLY A 132 -11.58 10.89 8.43
N ALA A 133 -10.87 10.16 7.58
CA ALA A 133 -9.54 10.58 7.09
C ALA A 133 -9.65 11.70 6.06
N VAL A 134 -10.77 11.78 5.32
CA VAL A 134 -11.06 12.87 4.39
C VAL A 134 -12.50 13.32 4.58
N LYS A 135 -12.78 14.57 4.22
CA LYS A 135 -14.14 15.12 4.33
C LYS A 135 -14.96 14.75 3.11
N VAL A 136 -16.27 14.54 3.33
CA VAL A 136 -17.21 14.41 2.23
C VAL A 136 -17.29 15.77 1.54
N LYS A 137 -17.16 15.78 0.22
CA LYS A 137 -17.38 17.00 -0.56
C LYS A 137 -18.89 17.22 -0.65
N ALA A 138 -19.28 18.39 -0.24
CA ALA A 138 -20.69 18.79 -0.32
C ALA A 138 -21.09 19.05 -1.78
#